data_16d26f98825f9451304a9bf637d5994d
#
_entry.id   16d26f98825f9451304a9bf637d5994d
#
_cell.length_a   1.000
_cell.length_b   1.000
_cell.length_c   1.000
_cell.angle_alpha   90.00
_cell.angle_beta   90.00
_cell.angle_gamma   90.00
#
_symmetry.space_group_name_H-M   'P 1'
#
loop_
_entity.id
_entity.type
_entity.pdbx_description
1 polymer ?
#
loop_
_entity_poly.entity_id
_entity_poly.type
_entity_poly.pdbx_seq_one_letter_code
_entity_poly.pdbx_strand_id
1 'polypeptide(L)'
;MSTRFDPLTLPSQLAAILRPQDFLLLDGELFSPIETLTGYDNPINRQFAFGPLRSVGLSELRDGTLHFATDRDDRQPGLYRIRKHFQAAKDSAIMLAGETVRLVAGAHIEMNWSYKYDRETLVSLLTTARLQPVAQYDSVDKQFLTLLATRSP
;
A
#
# COMPACT_ATOMS: atom_id res chain seq x y z
N MET A 1 -6.66 -13.03 4.93
CA MET A 1 -6.37 -12.87 3.48
C MET A 1 -6.30 -11.39 3.20
N SER A 2 -5.11 -10.85 2.96
CA SER A 2 -5.00 -9.48 2.47
C SER A 2 -5.42 -9.48 1.01
N THR A 3 -6.61 -8.97 0.71
CA THR A 3 -7.02 -8.68 -0.67
C THR A 3 -6.13 -7.53 -1.15
N ARG A 4 -5.07 -7.86 -1.86
CA ARG A 4 -4.21 -6.87 -2.51
C ARG A 4 -4.97 -6.34 -3.72
N PHE A 5 -5.53 -5.16 -3.60
CA PHE A 5 -6.09 -4.48 -4.75
C PHE A 5 -4.94 -3.98 -5.63
N ASP A 6 -4.93 -4.40 -6.88
CA ASP A 6 -4.00 -3.86 -7.86
C ASP A 6 -4.55 -2.50 -8.34
N PRO A 7 -3.83 -1.39 -8.15
CA PRO A 7 -4.28 -0.06 -8.54
C PRO A 7 -4.50 0.10 -10.04
N LEU A 8 -3.90 -0.76 -10.87
CA LEU A 8 -4.09 -0.72 -12.32
C LEU A 8 -5.40 -1.37 -12.77
N THR A 9 -5.95 -2.28 -11.99
CA THR A 9 -7.20 -3.00 -12.33
C THR A 9 -8.39 -2.57 -11.49
N LEU A 10 -8.16 -2.08 -10.27
CA LEU A 10 -9.22 -1.68 -9.35
C LEU A 10 -10.19 -0.63 -9.94
N PRO A 11 -9.74 0.45 -10.61
CA PRO A 11 -10.66 1.42 -11.20
C PRO A 11 -11.63 0.80 -12.21
N SER A 12 -11.15 -0.11 -13.05
CA SER A 12 -12.00 -0.82 -14.03
C SER A 12 -13.02 -1.74 -13.35
N GLN A 13 -12.63 -2.42 -12.27
CA GLN A 13 -13.54 -3.25 -11.48
C GLN A 13 -14.62 -2.40 -10.81
N LEU A 14 -14.26 -1.25 -10.27
CA LEU A 14 -15.22 -0.31 -9.68
C LEU A 14 -16.16 0.25 -10.75
N ALA A 15 -15.65 0.65 -11.92
CA ALA A 15 -16.46 1.13 -13.03
C ALA A 15 -17.49 0.09 -13.50
N ALA A 16 -17.16 -1.21 -13.45
CA ALA A 16 -18.05 -2.28 -13.87
C ALA A 16 -19.28 -2.46 -12.98
N ILE A 17 -19.20 -2.10 -11.69
CA ILE A 17 -20.30 -2.24 -10.73
C ILE A 17 -21.11 -0.95 -10.54
N LEU A 18 -20.60 0.20 -10.99
CA LEU A 18 -21.29 1.48 -10.88
C LEU A 18 -22.37 1.61 -11.96
N ARG A 19 -23.54 2.11 -11.57
CA ARG A 19 -24.62 2.54 -12.49
C ARG A 19 -24.32 3.95 -13.01
N PRO A 20 -24.95 4.37 -14.12
CA PRO A 20 -24.70 5.71 -14.70
C PRO A 20 -24.91 6.88 -13.75
N GLN A 21 -25.83 6.73 -12.76
CA GLN A 21 -26.14 7.79 -11.78
C GLN A 21 -25.34 7.70 -10.48
N ASP A 22 -24.49 6.67 -10.34
CA ASP A 22 -23.70 6.49 -9.13
C ASP A 22 -22.45 7.37 -9.15
N PHE A 23 -22.00 7.75 -7.96
CA PHE A 23 -20.75 8.46 -7.75
C PHE A 23 -19.75 7.54 -7.05
N LEU A 24 -18.49 7.64 -7.44
CA LEU A 24 -17.36 7.06 -6.75
C LEU A 24 -16.61 8.18 -6.02
N LEU A 25 -16.45 8.04 -4.72
CA LEU A 25 -15.50 8.83 -3.95
C LEU A 25 -14.26 7.97 -3.72
N LEU A 26 -13.13 8.41 -4.23
CA LEU A 26 -11.85 7.72 -4.10
C LEU A 26 -10.82 8.66 -3.48
N ASP A 27 -10.08 8.13 -2.51
CA ASP A 27 -8.99 8.84 -1.87
C ASP A 27 -7.67 8.17 -2.22
N GLY A 28 -6.66 8.96 -2.58
CA GLY A 28 -5.33 8.48 -2.92
C GLY A 28 -4.25 9.33 -2.26
N GLU A 29 -3.29 8.67 -1.62
CA GLU A 29 -2.12 9.36 -1.06
C GLU A 29 -1.13 9.69 -2.16
N LEU A 30 -0.76 10.97 -2.22
CA LEU A 30 0.22 11.48 -3.17
C LEU A 30 1.64 11.16 -2.68
N PHE A 31 2.51 10.85 -3.62
CA PHE A 31 3.89 10.51 -3.32
C PHE A 31 4.74 11.76 -3.07
N SER A 32 5.43 11.77 -1.95
CA SER A 32 6.51 12.70 -1.63
C SER A 32 7.74 11.92 -1.20
N PRO A 33 8.90 12.06 -1.86
CA PRO A 33 10.07 11.20 -1.60
C PRO A 33 10.52 11.17 -0.14
N ILE A 34 10.42 12.29 0.55
CA ILE A 34 10.87 12.43 1.95
C ILE A 34 9.71 12.21 2.91
N GLU A 35 8.61 12.94 2.74
CA GLU A 35 7.49 12.96 3.68
C GLU A 35 6.77 11.61 3.75
N THR A 36 6.60 10.95 2.60
CA THR A 36 5.92 9.65 2.55
C THR A 36 6.68 8.60 3.37
N LEU A 37 7.99 8.46 3.16
CA LEU A 37 8.76 7.45 3.90
C LEU A 37 8.82 7.76 5.40
N THR A 38 9.08 9.03 5.76
CA THR A 38 9.12 9.49 7.15
C THR A 38 7.76 9.31 7.84
N GLY A 39 6.66 9.56 7.12
CA GLY A 39 5.30 9.36 7.61
C GLY A 39 4.99 7.87 7.90
N TYR A 40 5.62 6.95 7.16
CA TYR A 40 5.43 5.51 7.36
C TYR A 40 6.40 4.91 8.38
N ASP A 41 7.66 5.31 8.41
CA ASP A 41 8.66 4.77 9.34
C ASP A 41 8.62 5.53 10.69
N ASN A 42 7.53 5.36 11.40
CA ASN A 42 7.32 5.91 12.74
C ASN A 42 6.94 4.80 13.74
N PRO A 43 7.06 5.03 15.06
CA PRO A 43 6.83 4.00 16.07
C PRO A 43 5.46 3.33 15.99
N ILE A 44 4.39 4.07 15.67
CA ILE A 44 3.02 3.54 15.61
C ILE A 44 2.88 2.60 14.41
N ASN A 45 3.34 3.02 13.23
CA ASN A 45 3.29 2.19 12.03
C ASN A 45 4.22 0.97 12.11
N ARG A 46 5.39 1.11 12.74
CA ARG A 46 6.27 -0.05 13.03
C ARG A 46 5.56 -1.06 13.91
N GLN A 47 4.95 -0.61 15.00
CA GLN A 47 4.21 -1.48 15.90
C GLN A 47 3.05 -2.19 15.21
N PHE A 48 2.30 -1.48 14.37
CA PHE A 48 1.21 -2.03 13.58
C PHE A 48 1.71 -3.04 12.54
N ALA A 49 2.73 -2.66 11.75
CA ALA A 49 3.29 -3.53 10.71
C ALA A 49 3.91 -4.81 11.28
N PHE A 50 4.53 -4.73 12.46
CA PHE A 50 5.14 -5.87 13.14
C PHE A 50 4.12 -6.78 13.86
N GLY A 51 2.87 -6.36 14.00
CA GLY A 51 1.81 -7.10 14.71
C GLY A 51 1.69 -8.58 14.30
N PRO A 52 1.60 -8.92 12.99
CA PRO A 52 1.51 -10.31 12.54
C PRO A 52 2.72 -11.17 12.93
N LEU A 53 3.93 -10.61 12.88
CA LEU A 53 5.15 -11.32 13.28
C LEU A 53 5.22 -11.53 14.80
N ARG A 54 4.74 -10.54 15.55
CA ARG A 54 4.63 -10.67 17.02
C ARG A 54 3.67 -11.79 17.41
N SER A 55 2.57 -11.96 16.69
CA SER A 55 1.58 -13.00 16.98
C SER A 55 2.12 -14.43 16.80
N VAL A 56 3.18 -14.60 16.00
CA VAL A 56 3.89 -15.88 15.82
C VAL A 56 5.17 -15.97 16.65
N GLY A 57 5.35 -15.08 17.64
CA GLY A 57 6.42 -15.14 18.63
C GLY A 57 7.72 -14.42 18.27
N LEU A 58 7.79 -13.71 17.13
CA LEU A 58 8.95 -12.90 16.80
C LEU A 58 8.94 -11.56 17.57
N SER A 59 10.14 -11.06 17.82
CA SER A 59 10.37 -9.77 18.45
C SER A 59 11.27 -8.92 17.56
N GLU A 60 10.85 -7.71 17.24
CA GLU A 60 11.71 -6.74 16.57
C GLU A 60 12.94 -6.45 17.43
N LEU A 61 14.08 -6.25 16.82
CA LEU A 61 15.42 -6.07 17.40
C LEU A 61 16.07 -7.34 17.96
N ARG A 62 15.31 -8.28 18.55
CA ARG A 62 15.86 -9.54 19.04
C ARG A 62 16.02 -10.57 17.91
N ASP A 63 15.01 -10.68 17.05
CA ASP A 63 14.92 -11.72 16.03
C ASP A 63 15.17 -11.17 14.62
N GLY A 64 15.16 -9.83 14.44
CA GLY A 64 15.42 -9.17 13.19
C GLY A 64 14.97 -7.72 13.21
N THR A 65 14.91 -7.11 12.02
CA THR A 65 14.57 -5.69 11.86
C THR A 65 13.50 -5.52 10.80
N LEU A 66 12.53 -4.65 11.07
CA LEU A 66 11.52 -4.21 10.11
C LEU A 66 12.08 -3.02 9.31
N HIS A 67 12.05 -3.12 7.99
CA HIS A 67 12.50 -2.10 7.07
C HIS A 67 11.33 -1.53 6.28
N PHE A 68 11.40 -0.21 6.02
CA PHE A 68 10.51 0.51 5.13
C PHE A 68 11.32 1.02 3.94
N ALA A 69 10.80 0.83 2.75
CA ALA A 69 11.45 1.28 1.52
C ALA A 69 10.41 1.78 0.52
N THR A 70 10.84 2.70 -0.33
CA THR A 70 10.04 3.18 -1.45
C THR A 70 10.63 2.66 -2.75
N ASP A 71 9.78 2.22 -3.67
CA ASP A 71 10.17 1.90 -5.04
C ASP A 71 9.09 2.38 -6.03
N ARG A 72 9.50 2.56 -7.27
CA ARG A 72 8.56 2.81 -8.38
C ARG A 72 7.93 1.50 -8.83
N ASP A 73 6.70 1.56 -9.28
CA ASP A 73 6.10 0.43 -9.98
C ASP A 73 6.47 0.52 -11.46
N ASP A 74 7.23 -0.47 -11.96
CA ASP A 74 7.73 -0.46 -13.34
C ASP A 74 6.62 -0.55 -14.39
N ARG A 75 5.40 -0.95 -13.99
CA ARG A 75 4.25 -1.08 -14.88
C ARG A 75 3.58 0.25 -15.22
N GLN A 76 3.75 1.27 -14.35
CA GLN A 76 3.08 2.56 -14.49
C GLN A 76 3.95 3.70 -13.95
N PRO A 77 4.43 4.62 -14.79
CA PRO A 77 5.07 5.86 -14.35
C PRO A 77 4.15 6.63 -13.39
N GLY A 78 4.74 7.23 -12.35
CA GLY A 78 3.99 7.98 -11.34
C GLY A 78 3.22 7.12 -10.34
N LEU A 79 3.44 5.80 -10.36
CA LEU A 79 2.96 4.87 -9.34
C LEU A 79 4.13 4.39 -8.49
N TYR A 80 3.98 4.49 -7.18
CA TYR A 80 5.02 4.15 -6.22
C TYR A 80 4.48 3.17 -5.17
N ARG A 81 5.39 2.45 -4.51
CA ARG A 81 5.07 1.55 -3.41
C ARG A 81 5.89 1.89 -2.18
N ILE A 82 5.24 1.89 -1.04
CA ILE A 82 5.90 1.80 0.26
C ILE A 82 5.87 0.34 0.65
N ARG A 83 7.03 -0.31 0.62
CA ARG A 83 7.17 -1.71 1.02
C ARG A 83 7.63 -1.82 2.46
N LYS A 84 7.13 -2.83 3.13
CA LYS A 84 7.53 -3.20 4.49
C LYS A 84 8.00 -4.63 4.46
N HIS A 85 9.23 -4.87 4.89
CA HIS A 85 9.77 -6.21 4.98
C HIS A 85 10.53 -6.38 6.29
N PHE A 86 10.46 -7.59 6.84
CA PHE A 86 11.25 -7.98 8.00
C PHE A 86 12.46 -8.77 7.51
N GLN A 87 13.64 -8.44 8.04
CA GLN A 87 14.86 -9.20 7.81
C GLN A 87 15.27 -9.92 9.10
N ALA A 88 15.36 -11.25 9.04
CA ALA A 88 15.76 -12.07 10.18
C ALA A 88 17.25 -11.85 10.50
N ALA A 89 17.57 -11.55 11.76
CA ALA A 89 18.95 -11.37 12.22
C ALA A 89 19.65 -12.70 12.55
N LYS A 90 18.89 -13.76 12.79
CA LYS A 90 19.38 -15.08 13.20
C LYS A 90 18.43 -16.17 12.73
N ASP A 91 18.92 -17.40 12.78
CA ASP A 91 18.07 -18.57 12.59
C ASP A 91 17.01 -18.64 13.68
N SER A 92 15.77 -18.87 13.26
CA SER A 92 14.63 -19.00 14.15
C SER A 92 13.58 -19.94 13.56
N ALA A 93 12.63 -20.36 14.40
CA ALA A 93 11.49 -21.14 13.95
C ALA A 93 10.21 -20.49 14.49
N ILE A 94 9.20 -20.39 13.63
CA ILE A 94 7.88 -19.88 13.98
C ILE A 94 6.83 -20.95 13.72
N MET A 95 5.76 -20.94 14.51
CA MET A 95 4.59 -21.77 14.26
C MET A 95 3.57 -20.99 13.44
N LEU A 96 3.22 -21.48 12.27
CA LEU A 96 2.23 -20.88 11.38
C LEU A 96 1.22 -21.96 10.95
N ALA A 97 -0.05 -21.78 11.31
CA ALA A 97 -1.13 -22.71 11.00
C ALA A 97 -0.85 -24.18 11.41
N GLY A 98 -0.14 -24.38 12.51
CA GLY A 98 0.21 -25.72 13.01
C GLY A 98 1.50 -26.31 12.42
N GLU A 99 2.15 -25.60 11.49
CA GLU A 99 3.41 -26.01 10.86
C GLU A 99 4.59 -25.20 11.41
N THR A 100 5.75 -25.83 11.51
CA THR A 100 6.99 -25.14 11.85
C THR A 100 7.66 -24.60 10.60
N VAL A 101 7.74 -23.27 10.49
CA VAL A 101 8.46 -22.57 9.43
C VAL A 101 9.82 -22.13 9.97
N ARG A 102 10.89 -22.56 9.30
CA ARG A 102 12.26 -22.12 9.61
C ARG A 102 12.59 -20.83 8.88
N LEU A 103 13.09 -19.86 9.62
CA LEU A 103 13.67 -18.63 9.10
C LEU A 103 15.18 -18.72 9.31
N VAL A 104 15.95 -18.62 8.22
CA VAL A 104 17.41 -18.53 8.32
C VAL A 104 17.83 -17.08 8.50
N ALA A 105 18.99 -16.84 9.09
CA ALA A 105 19.58 -15.50 9.18
C ALA A 105 19.66 -14.86 7.80
N GLY A 106 19.26 -13.59 7.71
CA GLY A 106 19.17 -12.85 6.44
C GLY A 106 17.88 -13.10 5.62
N ALA A 107 17.02 -14.05 6.03
CA ALA A 107 15.76 -14.26 5.34
C ALA A 107 14.86 -13.01 5.39
N HIS A 108 14.18 -12.73 4.29
CA HIS A 108 13.27 -11.62 4.16
C HIS A 108 11.82 -12.11 4.16
N ILE A 109 10.99 -11.48 4.99
CA ILE A 109 9.54 -11.68 4.98
C ILE A 109 8.91 -10.39 4.47
N GLU A 110 8.29 -10.46 3.30
CA GLU A 110 7.49 -9.35 2.78
C GLU A 110 6.21 -9.23 3.60
N MET A 111 6.01 -8.09 4.25
CA MET A 111 4.85 -7.88 5.13
C MET A 111 3.65 -7.38 4.33
N ASN A 112 3.74 -6.18 3.83
CA ASN A 112 2.75 -5.57 2.95
C ASN A 112 3.35 -4.36 2.24
N TRP A 113 2.59 -3.82 1.30
CA TRP A 113 2.92 -2.54 0.68
C TRP A 113 1.66 -1.69 0.55
N SER A 114 1.89 -0.40 0.30
CA SER A 114 0.86 0.61 0.06
C SER A 114 1.23 1.38 -1.18
N TYR A 115 0.27 1.60 -2.08
CA TYR A 115 0.50 2.39 -3.28
C TYR A 115 0.37 3.89 -3.00
N LYS A 116 1.18 4.66 -3.72
CA LYS A 116 1.20 6.13 -3.75
C LYS A 116 1.24 6.57 -5.19
N TYR A 117 0.78 7.79 -5.45
CA TYR A 117 0.54 8.25 -6.81
C TYR A 117 1.12 9.63 -7.03
N ASP A 118 1.60 9.89 -8.24
CA ASP A 118 1.57 11.25 -8.76
C ASP A 118 0.11 11.62 -9.03
N ARG A 119 -0.24 12.90 -8.90
CA ARG A 119 -1.61 13.40 -9.09
C ARG A 119 -2.17 13.00 -10.46
N GLU A 120 -1.38 13.25 -11.51
CA GLU A 120 -1.76 12.96 -12.88
C GLU A 120 -1.99 11.46 -13.10
N THR A 121 -1.18 10.63 -12.47
CA THR A 121 -1.32 9.17 -12.55
C THR A 121 -2.62 8.71 -11.90
N LEU A 122 -2.96 9.20 -10.71
CA LEU A 122 -4.21 8.84 -10.05
C LEU A 122 -5.44 9.23 -10.89
N VAL A 123 -5.45 10.45 -11.45
CA VAL A 123 -6.50 10.92 -12.35
C VAL A 123 -6.57 10.07 -13.63
N SER A 124 -5.41 9.79 -14.24
CA SER A 124 -5.32 8.99 -15.47
C SER A 124 -5.84 7.55 -15.27
N LEU A 125 -5.55 6.92 -14.15
CA LEU A 125 -6.06 5.57 -13.84
C LEU A 125 -7.59 5.53 -13.81
N LEU A 126 -8.24 6.57 -13.28
CA LEU A 126 -9.70 6.68 -13.28
C LEU A 126 -10.23 6.90 -14.69
N THR A 127 -9.68 7.88 -15.44
CA THR A 127 -10.16 8.20 -16.77
C THR A 127 -9.99 7.05 -17.76
N THR A 128 -8.88 6.31 -17.67
CA THR A 128 -8.66 5.09 -18.46
C THR A 128 -9.71 4.00 -18.16
N ALA A 129 -10.19 3.95 -16.93
CA ALA A 129 -11.27 3.04 -16.52
C ALA A 129 -12.68 3.58 -16.81
N ARG A 130 -12.82 4.65 -17.59
CA ARG A 130 -14.10 5.34 -17.87
C ARG A 130 -14.78 5.90 -16.62
N LEU A 131 -13.99 6.31 -15.65
CA LEU A 131 -14.44 7.05 -14.47
C LEU A 131 -14.00 8.51 -14.65
N GLN A 132 -14.95 9.40 -14.92
CA GLN A 132 -14.68 10.81 -15.15
C GLN A 132 -14.69 11.56 -13.81
N PRO A 133 -13.55 12.12 -13.35
CA PRO A 133 -13.52 13.00 -12.20
C PRO A 133 -14.39 14.25 -12.43
N VAL A 134 -15.33 14.50 -11.54
CA VAL A 134 -16.23 15.68 -11.57
C VAL A 134 -15.83 16.70 -10.51
N ALA A 135 -15.12 16.28 -9.47
CA ALA A 135 -14.53 17.16 -8.45
C ALA A 135 -13.24 16.57 -7.89
N GLN A 136 -12.35 17.44 -7.43
CA GLN A 136 -11.07 17.09 -6.81
C GLN A 136 -10.88 17.96 -5.56
N TYR A 137 -10.42 17.33 -4.49
CA TYR A 137 -10.18 17.99 -3.21
C TYR A 137 -8.83 17.55 -2.66
N ASP A 138 -8.00 18.53 -2.33
CA ASP A 138 -6.74 18.27 -1.63
C ASP A 138 -6.95 18.26 -0.11
N SER A 139 -6.25 17.38 0.60
CA SER A 139 -6.11 17.51 2.05
C SER A 139 -5.35 18.80 2.40
N VAL A 140 -5.49 19.27 3.62
CA VAL A 140 -4.85 20.51 4.10
C VAL A 140 -3.33 20.46 3.94
N ASP A 141 -2.74 19.31 4.19
CA ASP A 141 -1.30 19.04 4.05
C ASP A 141 -0.88 18.65 2.62
N LYS A 142 -1.84 18.57 1.68
CA LYS A 142 -1.65 18.17 0.28
C LYS A 142 -1.07 16.77 0.07
N GLN A 143 -1.13 15.94 1.10
CA GLN A 143 -0.66 14.56 1.01
C GLN A 143 -1.71 13.62 0.42
N PHE A 144 -2.98 14.01 0.41
CA PHE A 144 -4.07 13.22 -0.15
C PHE A 144 -4.85 13.99 -1.20
N LEU A 145 -5.24 13.27 -2.24
CA LEU A 145 -6.17 13.73 -3.27
C LEU A 145 -7.44 12.90 -3.22
N THR A 146 -8.55 13.54 -2.90
CA THR A 146 -9.88 12.94 -2.96
C THR A 146 -10.53 13.28 -4.30
N LEU A 147 -10.96 12.28 -5.04
CA LEU A 147 -11.63 12.41 -6.34
C LEU A 147 -13.08 11.96 -6.22
N LEU A 148 -14.01 12.82 -6.63
CA LEU A 148 -15.38 12.44 -6.90
C LEU A 148 -15.50 12.16 -8.40
N ALA A 149 -15.89 10.96 -8.78
CA ALA A 149 -15.99 10.56 -10.18
C ALA A 149 -17.35 9.94 -10.50
N THR A 150 -17.75 10.03 -11.76
CA THR A 150 -18.92 9.35 -12.32
C THR A 150 -18.47 8.40 -13.42
N ARG A 151 -19.31 7.43 -13.73
CA ARG A 151 -19.07 6.59 -14.90
C ARG A 151 -19.34 7.39 -16.19
N SER A 152 -18.36 7.41 -17.10
CA SER A 152 -18.57 7.95 -18.45
C SER A 152 -19.60 7.12 -19.21
N PRO A 153 -20.41 7.73 -20.06
CA PRO A 153 -21.36 7.03 -20.92
C PRO A 153 -20.71 5.98 -21.82
#